data_177122a77364e52372204e692ce5fd09
#
_entry.id   177122a77364e52372204e692ce5fd09
#
_cell.length_a   1.000
_cell.length_b   1.000
_cell.length_c   1.000
_cell.angle_alpha   90.00
_cell.angle_beta   90.00
_cell.angle_gamma   90.00
#
_symmetry.space_group_name_H-M   'P 1'
#
loop_
_entity.id
_entity.type
_entity.pdbx_description
1 polymer ?
#
loop_
_entity_poly.entity_id
_entity_poly.type
_entity_poly.pdbx_seq_one_letter_code
_entity_poly.pdbx_strand_id
1 'polypeptide(L)'
;MKNIIFPLFIFFVFLSIISFFLISLIVKQIIIKKVVEIYKDIFPALVSSNPIRKLKKIDSLVYYLKKISSEQDLKMELLKKQENYRKDFIGNISHELKTPLFTIQGYVLTLLEGDIKDDKIREKYLKQTAKGVDRLMFVINDLDMITKFESGIESLNKVDFDLRETIKNVFDLLEIEGIRNEITLRLDRNYETPINVFADEERIQQVLTNLIINSLKYGIKKGVTEVSIEHTNDSKIWVRINDNGDGIAKEHLPRLFERFYRVDKGRGRGTGGSGLGLAIVKHIIEAHNEEIFVESKVGIGSEFSFSLSIIPSKEN
;
A
#
# COMPACT_ATOMS: atom_id res chain seq x y z
N MET A 1 -73.25 -48.84 -27.21
CA MET A 1 -71.98 -48.15 -27.65
C MET A 1 -71.58 -46.98 -26.77
N LYS A 2 -72.47 -46.20 -26.14
CA LYS A 2 -72.07 -45.01 -25.31
C LYS A 2 -71.26 -45.35 -24.04
N ASN A 3 -71.33 -46.53 -23.49
CA ASN A 3 -70.70 -46.90 -22.24
C ASN A 3 -69.21 -47.29 -22.31
N ILE A 4 -68.65 -47.39 -23.52
CA ILE A 4 -67.23 -47.77 -23.76
C ILE A 4 -66.39 -46.58 -24.14
N ILE A 5 -67.00 -45.54 -24.75
CA ILE A 5 -66.27 -44.35 -25.24
C ILE A 5 -65.73 -43.50 -24.09
N PHE A 6 -66.50 -43.34 -23.03
CA PHE A 6 -66.07 -42.53 -21.87
C PHE A 6 -64.84 -43.09 -21.10
N PRO A 7 -64.80 -44.38 -20.77
CA PRO A 7 -63.58 -44.92 -20.11
C PRO A 7 -62.36 -44.94 -21.07
N LEU A 8 -62.59 -45.12 -22.39
CA LEU A 8 -61.51 -45.04 -23.40
C LEU A 8 -60.91 -43.62 -23.48
N PHE A 9 -61.78 -42.62 -23.41
CA PHE A 9 -61.31 -41.21 -23.39
C PHE A 9 -60.49 -40.90 -22.13
N ILE A 10 -60.91 -41.30 -20.98
CA ILE A 10 -60.18 -41.13 -19.72
C ILE A 10 -58.86 -41.85 -19.78
N PHE A 11 -58.77 -43.04 -20.34
CA PHE A 11 -57.54 -43.78 -20.52
C PHE A 11 -56.55 -43.05 -21.42
N PHE A 12 -57.00 -42.44 -22.56
CA PHE A 12 -56.14 -41.68 -23.45
C PHE A 12 -55.65 -40.37 -22.79
N VAL A 13 -56.46 -39.69 -21.99
CA VAL A 13 -56.05 -38.48 -21.24
C VAL A 13 -55.01 -38.86 -20.19
N PHE A 14 -55.20 -39.96 -19.50
CA PHE A 14 -54.22 -40.42 -18.51
C PHE A 14 -52.87 -40.83 -19.14
N LEU A 15 -52.92 -41.52 -20.29
CA LEU A 15 -51.74 -41.87 -21.06
C LEU A 15 -51.00 -40.64 -21.58
N SER A 16 -51.69 -39.59 -22.01
CA SER A 16 -51.11 -38.32 -22.46
C SER A 16 -50.42 -37.61 -21.31
N ILE A 17 -50.98 -37.57 -20.13
CA ILE A 17 -50.41 -36.95 -18.94
C ILE A 17 -49.13 -37.69 -18.53
N ILE A 18 -49.14 -39.05 -18.53
CA ILE A 18 -47.93 -39.84 -18.22
C ILE A 18 -46.83 -39.59 -19.25
N SER A 19 -47.19 -39.58 -20.55
CA SER A 19 -46.23 -39.32 -21.64
C SER A 19 -45.61 -37.92 -21.50
N PHE A 20 -46.42 -36.90 -21.23
CA PHE A 20 -45.93 -35.53 -20.97
C PHE A 20 -44.97 -35.47 -19.80
N PHE A 21 -45.26 -36.17 -18.71
CA PHE A 21 -44.39 -36.22 -17.53
C PHE A 21 -43.04 -36.93 -17.80
N LEU A 22 -43.07 -38.05 -18.54
CA LEU A 22 -41.89 -38.78 -18.99
C LEU A 22 -41.01 -37.95 -19.89
N ILE A 23 -41.62 -37.30 -20.92
CA ILE A 23 -40.89 -36.43 -21.84
C ILE A 23 -40.23 -35.26 -21.07
N SER A 24 -40.95 -34.65 -20.15
CA SER A 24 -40.43 -33.55 -19.31
C SER A 24 -39.20 -34.00 -18.46
N LEU A 25 -39.21 -35.20 -17.90
CA LEU A 25 -38.09 -35.77 -17.15
C LEU A 25 -36.88 -36.02 -18.05
N ILE A 26 -37.10 -36.60 -19.26
CA ILE A 26 -36.02 -36.88 -20.22
C ILE A 26 -35.38 -35.57 -20.70
N VAL A 27 -36.19 -34.57 -21.05
CA VAL A 27 -35.71 -33.26 -21.52
C VAL A 27 -34.88 -32.59 -20.41
N LYS A 28 -35.36 -32.61 -19.16
CA LYS A 28 -34.58 -32.09 -18.02
C LYS A 28 -33.22 -32.77 -17.87
N GLN A 29 -33.16 -34.10 -17.99
CA GLN A 29 -31.90 -34.85 -17.89
C GLN A 29 -30.94 -34.52 -19.03
N ILE A 30 -31.46 -34.38 -20.27
CA ILE A 30 -30.62 -34.04 -21.45
C ILE A 30 -30.05 -32.62 -21.30
N ILE A 31 -30.88 -31.64 -20.85
CA ILE A 31 -30.43 -30.28 -20.65
C ILE A 31 -29.33 -30.23 -19.58
N ILE A 32 -29.53 -30.88 -18.43
CA ILE A 32 -28.52 -30.92 -17.36
C ILE A 32 -27.21 -31.51 -17.87
N LYS A 33 -27.29 -32.65 -18.62
CA LYS A 33 -26.10 -33.31 -19.16
C LYS A 33 -25.32 -32.42 -20.13
N LYS A 34 -26.00 -31.75 -21.08
CA LYS A 34 -25.38 -30.83 -22.02
C LYS A 34 -24.77 -29.59 -21.35
N VAL A 35 -25.49 -28.99 -20.39
CA VAL A 35 -24.95 -27.84 -19.66
C VAL A 35 -23.70 -28.22 -18.85
N VAL A 36 -23.67 -29.39 -18.20
CA VAL A 36 -22.49 -29.90 -17.50
C VAL A 36 -21.32 -30.18 -18.45
N GLU A 37 -21.61 -30.68 -19.67
CA GLU A 37 -20.59 -30.95 -20.69
C GLU A 37 -19.96 -29.65 -21.20
N ILE A 38 -20.76 -28.66 -21.60
CA ILE A 38 -20.29 -27.34 -22.01
C ILE A 38 -19.47 -26.69 -20.89
N TYR A 39 -19.91 -26.83 -19.65
CA TYR A 39 -19.19 -26.27 -18.51
C TYR A 39 -17.81 -26.90 -18.29
N LYS A 40 -17.68 -28.22 -18.53
CA LYS A 40 -16.40 -28.93 -18.46
C LYS A 40 -15.40 -28.42 -19.50
N ASP A 41 -15.91 -28.10 -20.69
CA ASP A 41 -15.04 -27.61 -21.77
C ASP A 41 -14.56 -26.17 -21.54
N ILE A 42 -15.41 -25.34 -20.95
CA ILE A 42 -15.07 -23.94 -20.68
C ILE A 42 -14.19 -23.77 -19.43
N PHE A 43 -14.38 -24.61 -18.41
CA PHE A 43 -13.71 -24.49 -17.10
C PHE A 43 -13.07 -25.81 -16.62
N PRO A 44 -12.08 -26.37 -17.33
CA PRO A 44 -11.50 -27.67 -16.99
C PRO A 44 -10.84 -27.69 -15.60
N ALA A 45 -10.25 -26.59 -15.15
CA ALA A 45 -9.57 -26.49 -13.86
C ALA A 45 -10.52 -26.56 -12.64
N LEU A 46 -11.79 -26.15 -12.80
CA LEU A 46 -12.79 -26.16 -11.71
C LEU A 46 -13.50 -27.50 -11.55
N VAL A 47 -13.46 -28.35 -12.57
CA VAL A 47 -14.13 -29.66 -12.57
C VAL A 47 -13.36 -30.71 -11.76
N SER A 48 -12.06 -30.55 -11.57
CA SER A 48 -11.24 -31.45 -10.75
C SER A 48 -11.62 -31.47 -9.26
N SER A 49 -12.31 -30.47 -8.75
CA SER A 49 -12.71 -30.34 -7.35
C SER A 49 -14.11 -30.87 -6.98
N ASN A 50 -14.71 -31.74 -7.80
CA ASN A 50 -15.78 -32.68 -7.41
C ASN A 50 -17.18 -32.23 -6.97
N PRO A 51 -17.68 -30.97 -6.97
CA PRO A 51 -19.06 -30.72 -6.57
C PRO A 51 -20.09 -30.95 -7.69
N ILE A 52 -19.69 -30.87 -8.96
CA ILE A 52 -20.64 -30.93 -10.12
C ILE A 52 -21.24 -32.35 -10.31
N ARG A 53 -20.53 -33.39 -9.92
CA ARG A 53 -21.02 -34.79 -10.01
C ARG A 53 -22.25 -35.09 -9.13
N LYS A 54 -22.53 -34.25 -8.11
CA LYS A 54 -23.65 -34.41 -7.20
C LYS A 54 -24.91 -33.61 -7.57
N LEU A 55 -24.87 -32.81 -8.64
CA LEU A 55 -25.99 -31.94 -9.03
C LEU A 55 -27.05 -32.76 -9.76
N LYS A 56 -28.11 -33.16 -9.05
CA LYS A 56 -29.28 -33.88 -9.58
C LYS A 56 -30.46 -32.94 -9.94
N LYS A 57 -30.41 -31.66 -9.61
CA LYS A 57 -31.49 -30.69 -9.83
C LYS A 57 -30.99 -29.46 -10.56
N ILE A 58 -31.82 -28.91 -11.46
CA ILE A 58 -31.54 -27.71 -12.25
C ILE A 58 -31.28 -26.51 -11.32
N ASP A 59 -32.04 -26.37 -10.24
CA ASP A 59 -31.90 -25.24 -9.31
C ASP A 59 -30.51 -25.23 -8.62
N SER A 60 -30.01 -26.41 -8.26
CA SER A 60 -28.66 -26.55 -7.70
C SER A 60 -27.57 -26.14 -8.71
N LEU A 61 -27.78 -26.46 -10.00
CA LEU A 61 -26.86 -26.08 -11.09
C LEU A 61 -26.88 -24.55 -11.27
N VAL A 62 -28.07 -23.94 -11.35
CA VAL A 62 -28.22 -22.49 -11.48
C VAL A 62 -27.58 -21.74 -10.31
N TYR A 63 -27.80 -22.21 -9.08
CA TYR A 63 -27.14 -21.63 -7.90
C TYR A 63 -25.62 -21.70 -8.01
N TYR A 64 -25.08 -22.84 -8.44
CA TYR A 64 -23.63 -23.05 -8.58
C TYR A 64 -23.02 -22.15 -9.67
N LEU A 65 -23.69 -22.03 -10.81
CA LEU A 65 -23.27 -21.14 -11.91
C LEU A 65 -23.29 -19.67 -11.48
N LYS A 66 -24.30 -19.22 -10.74
CA LYS A 66 -24.34 -17.86 -10.18
C LYS A 66 -23.19 -17.61 -9.21
N LYS A 67 -22.88 -18.58 -8.33
CA LYS A 67 -21.75 -18.44 -7.40
C LYS A 67 -20.43 -18.27 -8.15
N ILE A 68 -20.16 -19.10 -9.16
CA ILE A 68 -18.93 -19.02 -9.94
C ILE A 68 -18.87 -17.70 -10.72
N SER A 69 -19.97 -17.27 -11.34
CA SER A 69 -20.03 -15.97 -12.02
C SER A 69 -19.65 -14.84 -11.07
N SER A 70 -20.21 -14.82 -9.86
CA SER A 70 -19.89 -13.79 -8.86
C SER A 70 -18.41 -13.83 -8.39
N GLU A 71 -17.84 -15.03 -8.26
CA GLU A 71 -16.41 -15.19 -7.93
C GLU A 71 -15.51 -14.69 -9.07
N GLN A 72 -15.88 -14.95 -10.33
CA GLN A 72 -15.15 -14.45 -11.49
C GLN A 72 -15.28 -12.93 -11.64
N ASP A 73 -16.46 -12.36 -11.41
CA ASP A 73 -16.68 -10.92 -11.45
C ASP A 73 -15.82 -10.22 -10.39
N LEU A 74 -15.77 -10.77 -9.17
CA LEU A 74 -14.89 -10.28 -8.09
C LEU A 74 -13.42 -10.36 -8.50
N LYS A 75 -12.98 -11.48 -9.06
CA LYS A 75 -11.60 -11.66 -9.52
C LYS A 75 -11.26 -10.68 -10.64
N MET A 76 -12.17 -10.46 -11.58
CA MET A 76 -12.00 -9.49 -12.66
C MET A 76 -11.91 -8.06 -12.12
N GLU A 77 -12.72 -7.71 -11.12
CA GLU A 77 -12.66 -6.41 -10.45
C GLU A 77 -11.32 -6.20 -9.74
N LEU A 78 -10.82 -7.21 -9.02
CA LEU A 78 -9.51 -7.18 -8.38
C LEU A 78 -8.37 -6.99 -9.39
N LEU A 79 -8.41 -7.73 -10.52
CA LEU A 79 -7.41 -7.58 -11.59
C LEU A 79 -7.45 -6.18 -12.22
N LYS A 80 -8.65 -5.62 -12.45
CA LYS A 80 -8.79 -4.24 -12.95
C LYS A 80 -8.24 -3.21 -11.95
N LYS A 81 -8.51 -3.39 -10.65
CA LYS A 81 -7.94 -2.53 -9.59
C LYS A 81 -6.41 -2.59 -9.60
N GLN A 82 -5.85 -3.79 -9.71
CA GLN A 82 -4.40 -4.00 -9.77
C GLN A 82 -3.79 -3.37 -11.04
N GLU A 83 -4.45 -3.51 -12.20
CA GLU A 83 -4.00 -2.89 -13.45
C GLU A 83 -4.04 -1.36 -13.38
N ASN A 84 -5.12 -0.78 -12.86
CA ASN A 84 -5.23 0.67 -12.67
C ASN A 84 -4.16 1.18 -11.70
N TYR A 85 -3.95 0.49 -10.58
CA TYR A 85 -2.89 0.79 -9.63
C TYR A 85 -1.50 0.81 -10.30
N ARG A 86 -1.21 -0.19 -11.15
CA ARG A 86 0.05 -0.26 -11.90
C ARG A 86 0.19 0.90 -12.91
N LYS A 87 -0.90 1.28 -13.61
CA LYS A 87 -0.90 2.42 -14.55
C LYS A 87 -0.64 3.73 -13.81
N ASP A 88 -1.34 3.94 -12.69
CA ASP A 88 -1.16 5.14 -11.86
C ASP A 88 0.26 5.22 -11.29
N PHE A 89 0.82 4.09 -10.85
CA PHE A 89 2.18 3.98 -10.37
C PHE A 89 3.20 4.43 -11.43
N ILE A 90 3.12 3.88 -12.65
CA ILE A 90 4.02 4.24 -13.77
C ILE A 90 3.83 5.71 -14.16
N GLY A 91 2.59 6.20 -14.18
CA GLY A 91 2.27 7.60 -14.48
C GLY A 91 2.90 8.56 -13.46
N ASN A 92 2.77 8.24 -12.18
CA ASN A 92 3.33 9.05 -11.10
C ASN A 92 4.87 9.04 -11.11
N ILE A 93 5.51 7.88 -11.34
CA ILE A 93 6.96 7.79 -11.52
C ILE A 93 7.41 8.72 -12.63
N SER A 94 6.78 8.61 -13.81
CA SER A 94 7.12 9.41 -14.96
C SER A 94 7.03 10.91 -14.66
N HIS A 95 6.03 11.33 -13.91
CA HIS A 95 5.83 12.72 -13.52
C HIS A 95 6.90 13.18 -12.51
N GLU A 96 7.20 12.39 -11.47
CA GLU A 96 8.20 12.73 -10.45
C GLU A 96 9.64 12.75 -11.01
N LEU A 97 9.93 11.94 -12.05
CA LEU A 97 11.22 11.97 -12.74
C LEU A 97 11.32 13.12 -13.75
N LYS A 98 10.25 13.46 -14.46
CA LYS A 98 10.27 14.55 -15.47
C LYS A 98 10.55 15.91 -14.85
N THR A 99 9.99 16.21 -13.69
CA THR A 99 10.14 17.53 -13.06
C THR A 99 11.59 17.89 -12.75
N PRO A 100 12.40 17.09 -12.01
CA PRO A 100 13.82 17.38 -11.80
C PRO A 100 14.61 17.35 -13.11
N LEU A 101 14.29 16.42 -14.02
CA LEU A 101 14.98 16.32 -15.31
C LEU A 101 14.84 17.59 -16.14
N PHE A 102 13.64 18.14 -16.28
CA PHE A 102 13.43 19.41 -17.00
C PHE A 102 14.07 20.60 -16.27
N THR A 103 14.11 20.57 -14.95
CA THR A 103 14.81 21.59 -14.16
C THR A 103 16.32 21.59 -14.47
N ILE A 104 16.94 20.38 -14.42
CA ILE A 104 18.35 20.19 -14.80
C ILE A 104 18.59 20.67 -16.22
N GLN A 105 17.79 20.19 -17.18
CA GLN A 105 17.92 20.56 -18.60
C GLN A 105 17.82 22.06 -18.79
N GLY A 106 16.84 22.72 -18.16
CA GLY A 106 16.66 24.16 -18.27
C GLY A 106 17.88 24.96 -17.79
N TYR A 107 18.43 24.62 -16.61
CA TYR A 107 19.62 25.28 -16.09
C TYR A 107 20.87 25.01 -16.95
N VAL A 108 21.05 23.76 -17.41
CA VAL A 108 22.17 23.40 -18.29
C VAL A 108 22.11 24.17 -19.64
N LEU A 109 20.93 24.22 -20.28
CA LEU A 109 20.76 24.97 -21.52
C LEU A 109 21.01 26.47 -21.32
N THR A 110 20.51 27.03 -20.21
CA THR A 110 20.77 28.44 -19.88
C THR A 110 22.25 28.70 -19.66
N LEU A 111 23.01 27.76 -19.09
CA LEU A 111 24.47 27.87 -18.92
C LEU A 111 25.23 27.75 -20.24
N LEU A 112 24.72 26.93 -21.19
CA LEU A 112 25.35 26.69 -22.48
C LEU A 112 25.07 27.83 -23.49
N GLU A 113 23.86 28.34 -23.54
CA GLU A 113 23.39 29.32 -24.53
C GLU A 113 23.45 30.75 -24.00
N GLY A 114 23.46 30.93 -22.67
CA GLY A 114 23.48 32.22 -22.03
C GLY A 114 24.90 32.79 -21.91
N ASP A 115 25.10 34.01 -22.36
CA ASP A 115 26.34 34.79 -22.09
C ASP A 115 26.31 35.28 -20.62
N ILE A 116 26.32 34.30 -19.67
CA ILE A 116 26.25 34.57 -18.23
C ILE A 116 27.63 35.00 -17.75
N LYS A 117 27.84 36.34 -17.74
CA LYS A 117 29.09 36.98 -17.26
C LYS A 117 29.19 37.04 -15.73
N ASP A 118 28.09 36.89 -15.02
CA ASP A 118 28.05 36.91 -13.55
C ASP A 118 28.32 35.50 -12.96
N ASP A 119 29.48 35.36 -12.34
CA ASP A 119 29.90 34.11 -11.68
C ASP A 119 28.94 33.67 -10.61
N LYS A 120 28.26 34.57 -9.88
CA LYS A 120 27.27 34.23 -8.85
C LYS A 120 26.02 33.59 -9.46
N ILE A 121 25.58 34.09 -10.61
CA ILE A 121 24.45 33.51 -11.33
C ILE A 121 24.81 32.13 -11.87
N ARG A 122 26.02 31.99 -12.43
CA ARG A 122 26.54 30.71 -12.92
C ARG A 122 26.60 29.66 -11.78
N GLU A 123 27.19 30.06 -10.65
CA GLU A 123 27.26 29.20 -9.47
C GLU A 123 25.85 28.79 -8.94
N LYS A 124 24.92 29.75 -8.92
CA LYS A 124 23.53 29.48 -8.55
C LYS A 124 22.88 28.41 -9.43
N TYR A 125 23.07 28.51 -10.77
CA TYR A 125 22.48 27.54 -11.70
C TYR A 125 23.12 26.16 -11.60
N LEU A 126 24.44 26.08 -11.40
CA LEU A 126 25.15 24.83 -11.11
C LEU A 126 24.64 24.18 -9.82
N LYS A 127 24.46 24.96 -8.73
CA LYS A 127 23.87 24.47 -7.49
C LYS A 127 22.44 23.97 -7.66
N GLN A 128 21.63 24.62 -8.48
CA GLN A 128 20.26 24.16 -8.77
C GLN A 128 20.26 22.89 -9.63
N THR A 129 21.19 22.76 -10.56
CA THR A 129 21.39 21.54 -11.34
C THR A 129 21.77 20.37 -10.43
N ALA A 130 22.75 20.56 -9.53
CA ALA A 130 23.15 19.56 -8.57
C ALA A 130 21.97 19.12 -7.69
N LYS A 131 21.19 20.05 -7.13
CA LYS A 131 19.98 19.72 -6.36
C LYS A 131 18.95 18.93 -7.18
N GLY A 132 18.83 19.21 -8.48
CA GLY A 132 17.97 18.45 -9.37
C GLY A 132 18.42 17.01 -9.54
N VAL A 133 19.75 16.79 -9.65
CA VAL A 133 20.36 15.46 -9.71
C VAL A 133 20.15 14.69 -8.40
N ASP A 134 20.43 15.34 -7.26
CA ASP A 134 20.22 14.72 -5.93
C ASP A 134 18.77 14.28 -5.75
N ARG A 135 17.82 15.12 -6.17
CA ARG A 135 16.39 14.77 -6.13
C ARG A 135 16.06 13.58 -7.02
N LEU A 136 16.64 13.51 -8.23
CA LEU A 136 16.44 12.39 -9.14
C LEU A 136 16.96 11.09 -8.54
N MET A 137 18.17 11.12 -7.98
CA MET A 137 18.77 9.97 -7.29
C MET A 137 17.91 9.51 -6.11
N PHE A 138 17.36 10.44 -5.34
CA PHE A 138 16.46 10.12 -4.23
C PHE A 138 15.21 9.37 -4.71
N VAL A 139 14.55 9.84 -5.78
CA VAL A 139 13.36 9.16 -6.34
C VAL A 139 13.70 7.78 -6.87
N ILE A 140 14.87 7.62 -7.53
CA ILE A 140 15.32 6.32 -8.06
C ILE A 140 15.58 5.33 -6.92
N ASN A 141 16.28 5.75 -5.86
CA ASN A 141 16.56 4.91 -4.70
C ASN A 141 15.28 4.48 -3.97
N ASP A 142 14.33 5.41 -3.78
CA ASP A 142 13.02 5.11 -3.21
C ASP A 142 12.28 4.07 -4.05
N LEU A 143 12.33 4.18 -5.38
CA LEU A 143 11.67 3.26 -6.29
C LEU A 143 12.32 1.87 -6.28
N ASP A 144 13.66 1.81 -6.30
CA ASP A 144 14.41 0.56 -6.22
C ASP A 144 14.06 -0.20 -4.93
N MET A 145 14.01 0.52 -3.81
CA MET A 145 13.64 -0.05 -2.53
C MET A 145 12.20 -0.62 -2.54
N ILE A 146 11.22 0.16 -2.99
CA ILE A 146 9.84 -0.32 -3.07
C ILE A 146 9.74 -1.57 -3.92
N THR A 147 10.43 -1.61 -5.07
CA THR A 147 10.40 -2.77 -5.97
C THR A 147 11.06 -4.01 -5.35
N LYS A 148 12.13 -3.86 -4.58
CA LYS A 148 12.80 -4.94 -3.85
C LYS A 148 11.90 -5.53 -2.77
N PHE A 149 11.26 -4.69 -1.96
CA PHE A 149 10.31 -5.16 -0.93
C PHE A 149 9.10 -5.87 -1.55
N GLU A 150 8.53 -5.35 -2.65
CA GLU A 150 7.39 -5.99 -3.32
C GLU A 150 7.70 -7.34 -3.94
N SER A 151 8.91 -7.49 -4.46
CA SER A 151 9.36 -8.75 -5.05
C SER A 151 9.72 -9.82 -4.01
N GLY A 152 9.76 -9.44 -2.71
CA GLY A 152 10.20 -10.33 -1.63
C GLY A 152 11.66 -10.76 -1.74
N ILE A 153 12.45 -10.06 -2.55
CA ILE A 153 13.87 -10.38 -2.80
C ILE A 153 14.76 -9.85 -1.65
N GLU A 154 14.32 -8.78 -0.98
CA GLU A 154 15.12 -8.16 0.07
C GLU A 154 14.96 -8.92 1.39
N SER A 155 16.05 -9.52 1.87
CA SER A 155 16.13 -10.09 3.21
C SER A 155 16.61 -9.00 4.17
N LEU A 156 15.88 -8.81 5.27
CA LEU A 156 16.30 -7.90 6.33
C LEU A 156 17.57 -8.42 7.03
N ASN A 157 18.54 -7.56 7.23
CA ASN A 157 19.71 -7.84 8.05
C ASN A 157 19.43 -7.45 9.50
N LYS A 158 18.68 -8.29 10.22
CA LYS A 158 18.31 -8.02 11.62
C LYS A 158 19.49 -8.26 12.54
N VAL A 159 19.83 -7.25 13.33
CA VAL A 159 20.88 -7.25 14.34
C VAL A 159 20.36 -6.66 15.66
N ASP A 160 21.08 -6.91 16.72
CA ASP A 160 20.83 -6.31 18.02
C ASP A 160 21.48 -4.93 18.08
N PHE A 161 20.71 -3.87 18.37
CA PHE A 161 21.24 -2.52 18.49
C PHE A 161 20.46 -1.68 19.50
N ASP A 162 21.08 -0.59 19.97
CA ASP A 162 20.44 0.37 20.88
C ASP A 162 19.66 1.42 20.10
N LEU A 163 18.34 1.34 20.14
CA LEU A 163 17.45 2.24 19.45
C LEU A 163 17.65 3.72 19.84
N ARG A 164 18.08 4.00 21.08
CA ARG A 164 18.34 5.39 21.53
C ARG A 164 19.46 6.04 20.74
N GLU A 165 20.55 5.27 20.50
CA GLU A 165 21.68 5.77 19.72
C GLU A 165 21.25 6.00 18.25
N THR A 166 20.47 5.12 17.68
CA THR A 166 19.93 5.31 16.32
C THR A 166 19.05 6.56 16.22
N ILE A 167 18.20 6.83 17.23
CA ILE A 167 17.38 8.07 17.25
C ILE A 167 18.28 9.31 17.37
N LYS A 168 19.32 9.29 18.22
CA LYS A 168 20.27 10.42 18.35
C LYS A 168 21.00 10.66 17.03
N ASN A 169 21.51 9.60 16.39
CA ASN A 169 22.17 9.71 15.08
C ASN A 169 21.26 10.36 14.02
N VAL A 170 19.97 10.05 14.04
CA VAL A 170 18.99 10.70 13.15
C VAL A 170 18.76 12.16 13.53
N PHE A 171 18.73 12.51 14.81
CA PHE A 171 18.63 13.90 15.25
C PHE A 171 19.84 14.72 14.82
N ASP A 172 21.05 14.18 14.98
CA ASP A 172 22.29 14.84 14.56
C ASP A 172 22.30 15.03 13.02
N LEU A 173 21.85 14.04 12.27
CA LEU A 173 21.71 14.12 10.80
C LEU A 173 20.76 15.25 10.38
N LEU A 174 19.67 15.46 11.11
CA LEU A 174 18.59 16.39 10.77
C LEU A 174 18.67 17.74 11.53
N GLU A 175 19.70 17.96 12.35
CA GLU A 175 19.87 19.17 13.17
C GLU A 175 19.80 20.45 12.34
N ILE A 176 20.54 20.49 11.22
CA ILE A 176 20.57 21.67 10.32
C ILE A 176 19.19 21.96 9.73
N GLU A 177 18.43 20.91 9.40
CA GLU A 177 17.07 21.06 8.88
C GLU A 177 16.09 21.52 9.97
N GLY A 178 16.22 21.00 11.19
CA GLY A 178 15.49 21.45 12.37
C GLY A 178 15.70 22.95 12.61
N ILE A 179 16.97 23.40 12.65
CA ILE A 179 17.33 24.82 12.83
C ILE A 179 16.73 25.68 11.70
N ARG A 180 16.84 25.23 10.43
CA ARG A 180 16.30 25.96 9.27
C ARG A 180 14.79 26.16 9.37
N ASN A 181 14.06 25.13 9.82
CA ASN A 181 12.60 25.17 9.97
C ASN A 181 12.14 25.77 11.29
N GLU A 182 13.07 26.15 12.18
CA GLU A 182 12.80 26.63 13.54
C GLU A 182 12.02 25.58 14.37
N ILE A 183 12.37 24.28 14.23
CA ILE A 183 11.70 23.15 14.92
C ILE A 183 12.74 22.47 15.82
N THR A 184 12.38 22.22 17.06
CA THR A 184 13.22 21.51 18.03
C THR A 184 12.98 20.02 17.95
N LEU A 185 14.06 19.24 17.76
CA LEU A 185 14.05 17.77 17.86
C LEU A 185 14.42 17.38 19.30
N ARG A 186 13.64 16.50 19.92
CA ARG A 186 13.95 16.00 21.26
C ARG A 186 13.38 14.61 21.54
N LEU A 187 13.96 13.93 22.51
CA LEU A 187 13.31 12.81 23.19
C LEU A 187 12.34 13.34 24.24
N ASP A 188 11.25 12.63 24.53
CA ASP A 188 10.29 12.96 25.58
C ASP A 188 10.92 12.98 26.96
N ARG A 189 11.93 12.12 27.18
CA ARG A 189 12.69 12.00 28.43
C ARG A 189 14.12 11.49 28.17
N ASN A 190 14.95 11.56 29.20
CA ASN A 190 16.28 10.93 29.15
C ASN A 190 16.12 9.43 29.46
N TYR A 191 16.52 8.58 28.50
CA TYR A 191 16.54 7.13 28.67
C TYR A 191 17.95 6.73 29.18
N GLU A 192 18.09 6.42 30.46
CA GLU A 192 19.38 6.11 31.07
C GLU A 192 19.93 4.74 30.64
N THR A 193 19.04 3.75 30.45
CA THR A 193 19.41 2.39 30.07
C THR A 193 19.26 2.16 28.55
N PRO A 194 20.14 1.32 27.93
CA PRO A 194 19.98 0.91 26.53
C PRO A 194 18.62 0.26 26.26
N ILE A 195 18.03 0.60 25.11
CA ILE A 195 16.80 -0.05 24.63
C ILE A 195 17.18 -0.89 23.43
N ASN A 196 17.54 -2.16 23.68
CA ASN A 196 17.98 -3.07 22.64
C ASN A 196 16.80 -3.67 21.89
N VAL A 197 16.83 -3.56 20.58
CA VAL A 197 15.83 -4.10 19.64
C VAL A 197 16.50 -5.05 18.65
N PHE A 198 15.73 -6.01 18.13
CA PHE A 198 16.18 -6.93 17.09
C PHE A 198 15.52 -6.57 15.75
N ALA A 199 16.20 -5.77 14.96
CA ALA A 199 15.70 -5.24 13.71
C ALA A 199 16.85 -4.96 12.73
N ASP A 200 16.53 -4.56 11.51
CA ASP A 200 17.49 -4.03 10.55
C ASP A 200 17.74 -2.55 10.87
N GLU A 201 18.90 -2.24 11.45
CA GLU A 201 19.23 -0.91 11.95
C GLU A 201 19.17 0.16 10.86
N GLU A 202 19.71 -0.12 9.67
CA GLU A 202 19.70 0.84 8.55
C GLU A 202 18.26 1.14 8.11
N ARG A 203 17.40 0.13 8.09
CA ARG A 203 15.99 0.28 7.73
C ARG A 203 15.21 1.03 8.80
N ILE A 204 15.46 0.77 10.08
CA ILE A 204 14.84 1.52 11.18
C ILE A 204 15.32 2.98 11.19
N GLN A 205 16.61 3.22 10.97
CA GLN A 205 17.12 4.58 10.79
C GLN A 205 16.40 5.31 9.64
N GLN A 206 16.15 4.62 8.53
CA GLN A 206 15.40 5.17 7.40
C GLN A 206 13.94 5.48 7.76
N VAL A 207 13.26 4.61 8.53
CA VAL A 207 11.90 4.86 9.06
C VAL A 207 11.88 6.15 9.89
N LEU A 208 12.79 6.26 10.86
CA LEU A 208 12.92 7.45 11.73
C LEU A 208 13.20 8.70 10.90
N THR A 209 14.15 8.64 9.97
CA THR A 209 14.49 9.75 9.09
C THR A 209 13.28 10.23 8.28
N ASN A 210 12.53 9.32 7.67
CA ASN A 210 11.35 9.68 6.87
C ASN A 210 10.25 10.32 7.72
N LEU A 211 9.99 9.78 8.92
CA LEU A 211 8.96 10.31 9.81
C LEU A 211 9.35 11.67 10.37
N ILE A 212 10.61 11.86 10.79
CA ILE A 212 11.11 13.13 11.33
C ILE A 212 11.20 14.20 10.24
N ILE A 213 11.65 13.86 9.01
CA ILE A 213 11.63 14.78 7.87
C ILE A 213 10.18 15.24 7.57
N ASN A 214 9.20 14.36 7.65
CA ASN A 214 7.81 14.73 7.47
C ASN A 214 7.36 15.72 8.57
N SER A 215 7.70 15.46 9.81
CA SER A 215 7.41 16.38 10.93
C SER A 215 8.07 17.74 10.73
N LEU A 216 9.36 17.80 10.32
CA LEU A 216 10.05 19.06 10.02
C LEU A 216 9.44 19.82 8.84
N LYS A 217 8.86 19.11 7.88
CA LYS A 217 8.28 19.70 6.67
C LYS A 217 6.90 20.28 6.90
N TYR A 218 6.08 19.63 7.73
CA TYR A 218 4.70 20.00 7.99
C TYR A 218 4.49 20.62 9.38
N GLY A 219 5.58 20.75 10.14
CA GLY A 219 5.61 21.43 11.43
C GLY A 219 5.42 22.93 11.32
N ILE A 220 5.05 23.56 12.41
CA ILE A 220 4.95 25.01 12.54
C ILE A 220 6.27 25.61 13.03
N LYS A 221 6.52 26.89 12.72
CA LYS A 221 7.68 27.62 13.26
C LYS A 221 7.66 27.65 14.79
N LYS A 222 8.82 27.46 15.38
CA LYS A 222 9.02 27.24 16.83
C LYS A 222 8.28 26.01 17.35
N GLY A 223 8.04 25.06 16.45
CA GLY A 223 7.44 23.77 16.76
C GLY A 223 8.40 22.81 17.43
N VAL A 224 7.87 21.65 17.79
CA VAL A 224 8.61 20.56 18.42
C VAL A 224 8.28 19.27 17.72
N THR A 225 9.31 18.48 17.40
CA THR A 225 9.18 17.06 17.05
C THR A 225 9.74 16.27 18.22
N GLU A 226 8.90 15.48 18.84
CA GLU A 226 9.22 14.68 20.02
C GLU A 226 9.16 13.21 19.70
N VAL A 227 10.21 12.47 20.03
CA VAL A 227 10.25 11.01 19.89
C VAL A 227 10.15 10.39 21.29
N SER A 228 9.19 9.49 21.47
CA SER A 228 9.03 8.72 22.71
C SER A 228 9.07 7.22 22.45
N ILE A 229 9.53 6.48 23.46
CA ILE A 229 9.60 5.02 23.44
C ILE A 229 8.81 4.50 24.64
N GLU A 230 7.77 3.72 24.34
CA GLU A 230 6.87 3.16 25.34
C GLU A 230 6.92 1.63 25.33
N HIS A 231 7.17 1.03 26.49
CA HIS A 231 7.08 -0.42 26.64
C HIS A 231 5.62 -0.84 26.79
N THR A 232 5.17 -1.74 25.89
CA THR A 232 3.81 -2.30 25.97
C THR A 232 3.77 -3.58 26.79
N ASN A 233 4.80 -4.41 26.64
CA ASN A 233 5.01 -5.69 27.35
C ASN A 233 6.50 -6.05 27.30
N ASP A 234 6.86 -7.21 27.86
CA ASP A 234 8.24 -7.69 27.93
C ASP A 234 8.88 -8.00 26.55
N SER A 235 8.12 -7.95 25.47
CA SER A 235 8.57 -8.33 24.13
C SER A 235 8.44 -7.24 23.07
N LYS A 236 7.72 -6.15 23.33
CA LYS A 236 7.44 -5.10 22.34
C LYS A 236 7.47 -3.69 22.92
N ILE A 237 7.99 -2.77 22.11
CA ILE A 237 7.91 -1.32 22.35
C ILE A 237 7.16 -0.63 21.22
N TRP A 238 6.63 0.56 21.55
CA TRP A 238 6.16 1.53 20.57
C TRP A 238 7.11 2.70 20.51
N VAL A 239 7.49 3.07 19.28
CA VAL A 239 8.20 4.31 18.99
C VAL A 239 7.21 5.28 18.41
N ARG A 240 7.04 6.45 19.04
CA ARG A 240 6.09 7.47 18.65
C ARG A 240 6.83 8.73 18.25
N ILE A 241 6.49 9.29 17.11
CA ILE A 241 6.99 10.56 16.61
C ILE A 241 5.82 11.54 16.60
N ASN A 242 5.87 12.48 17.54
CA ASN A 242 4.85 13.50 17.74
C ASN A 242 5.29 14.84 17.19
N ASP A 243 4.48 15.48 16.38
CA ASP A 243 4.64 16.86 15.96
C ASP A 243 3.45 17.71 16.37
N ASN A 244 3.69 18.99 16.58
CA ASN A 244 2.65 20.01 16.80
C ASN A 244 2.40 20.85 15.54
N GLY A 245 2.48 20.23 14.37
CA GLY A 245 2.29 20.86 13.07
C GLY A 245 0.84 21.12 12.67
N ASP A 246 0.62 21.31 11.38
CA ASP A 246 -0.71 21.64 10.81
C ASP A 246 -1.74 20.54 11.05
N GLY A 247 -1.30 19.30 11.30
CA GLY A 247 -2.16 18.13 11.41
C GLY A 247 -2.78 17.70 10.07
N ILE A 248 -3.48 16.57 10.07
CA ILE A 248 -4.00 15.90 8.89
C ILE A 248 -5.50 15.68 9.04
N ALA A 249 -6.28 15.98 8.00
CA ALA A 249 -7.72 15.74 8.01
C ALA A 249 -8.03 14.23 7.94
N LYS A 250 -9.08 13.81 8.66
CA LYS A 250 -9.45 12.39 8.82
C LYS A 250 -9.64 11.65 7.49
N GLU A 251 -10.11 12.34 6.47
CA GLU A 251 -10.33 11.76 5.13
C GLU A 251 -9.04 11.33 4.43
N HIS A 252 -7.89 11.90 4.81
CA HIS A 252 -6.58 11.58 4.26
C HIS A 252 -5.87 10.44 4.99
N LEU A 253 -6.17 10.21 6.29
CA LEU A 253 -5.47 9.22 7.12
C LEU A 253 -5.39 7.81 6.52
N PRO A 254 -6.48 7.24 5.96
CA PRO A 254 -6.44 5.88 5.39
C PRO A 254 -5.50 5.74 4.18
N ARG A 255 -5.17 6.89 3.54
CA ARG A 255 -4.43 6.94 2.29
C ARG A 255 -2.98 7.39 2.43
N LEU A 256 -2.56 7.82 3.61
CA LEU A 256 -1.23 8.41 3.82
C LEU A 256 -0.07 7.49 3.45
N PHE A 257 -0.27 6.18 3.59
CA PHE A 257 0.72 5.17 3.26
C PHE A 257 0.63 4.66 1.80
N GLU A 258 -0.32 5.20 1.00
CA GLU A 258 -0.37 4.92 -0.44
C GLU A 258 0.82 5.62 -1.14
N ARG A 259 1.39 4.97 -2.15
CA ARG A 259 2.50 5.53 -2.93
C ARG A 259 2.07 6.77 -3.68
N PHE A 260 2.94 7.78 -3.70
CA PHE A 260 2.70 9.08 -4.36
C PHE A 260 1.50 9.85 -3.79
N TYR A 261 0.90 9.39 -2.69
CA TYR A 261 -0.19 10.12 -2.07
C TYR A 261 0.34 11.35 -1.34
N ARG A 262 -0.37 12.47 -1.52
CA ARG A 262 -0.08 13.76 -0.87
C ARG A 262 -1.39 14.45 -0.57
N VAL A 263 -1.51 14.99 0.64
CA VAL A 263 -2.67 15.76 1.08
C VAL A 263 -2.83 17.02 0.23
N ASP A 264 -1.72 17.73 -0.04
CA ASP A 264 -1.70 18.95 -0.84
C ASP A 264 -0.94 18.76 -2.15
N LYS A 265 -1.65 18.68 -3.27
CA LYS A 265 -1.05 18.73 -4.62
C LYS A 265 -0.61 20.13 -5.05
N GLY A 266 -0.96 21.20 -4.29
CA GLY A 266 -0.83 22.59 -4.69
C GLY A 266 0.09 23.49 -3.85
N ARG A 267 0.41 23.17 -2.61
CA ARG A 267 1.27 24.02 -1.77
C ARG A 267 2.74 23.78 -2.06
N GLY A 268 3.32 24.68 -2.85
CA GLY A 268 4.76 24.88 -3.02
C GLY A 268 5.48 23.89 -3.94
N ARG A 269 5.70 24.27 -5.18
CA ARG A 269 6.57 23.55 -6.13
C ARG A 269 8.02 23.37 -5.67
N GLY A 270 8.39 23.89 -4.49
CA GLY A 270 9.76 23.88 -3.94
C GLY A 270 10.01 22.94 -2.75
N THR A 271 8.98 22.54 -1.99
CA THR A 271 9.14 21.77 -0.74
C THR A 271 8.51 20.37 -0.79
N GLY A 272 8.00 19.95 -1.96
CA GLY A 272 7.28 18.69 -2.11
C GLY A 272 8.19 17.46 -2.11
N GLY A 273 7.94 16.48 -1.23
CA GLY A 273 8.50 15.12 -1.30
C GLY A 273 7.88 14.32 -2.45
N SER A 274 8.47 13.16 -2.78
CA SER A 274 7.99 12.21 -3.81
C SER A 274 6.62 11.60 -3.48
N GLY A 275 6.18 11.65 -2.21
CA GLY A 275 5.02 10.88 -1.73
C GLY A 275 5.32 9.38 -1.56
N LEU A 276 6.59 8.99 -1.59
CA LEU A 276 7.04 7.61 -1.38
C LEU A 276 7.47 7.33 0.06
N GLY A 277 7.93 8.34 0.81
CA GLY A 277 8.54 8.16 2.12
C GLY A 277 7.64 7.40 3.12
N LEU A 278 6.36 7.73 3.25
CA LEU A 278 5.43 7.01 4.14
C LEU A 278 5.11 5.59 3.63
N ALA A 279 5.06 5.38 2.32
CA ALA A 279 4.90 4.04 1.75
C ALA A 279 6.12 3.17 2.06
N ILE A 280 7.34 3.72 1.98
CA ILE A 280 8.58 3.05 2.36
C ILE A 280 8.56 2.69 3.85
N VAL A 281 8.18 3.64 4.71
CA VAL A 281 8.05 3.39 6.16
C VAL A 281 7.13 2.20 6.40
N LYS A 282 5.96 2.16 5.79
CA LYS A 282 5.02 1.05 5.93
C LYS A 282 5.63 -0.27 5.46
N HIS A 283 6.26 -0.31 4.29
CA HIS A 283 6.89 -1.53 3.77
C HIS A 283 8.01 -2.05 4.68
N ILE A 284 8.85 -1.16 5.21
CA ILE A 284 9.92 -1.56 6.15
C ILE A 284 9.30 -2.17 7.41
N ILE A 285 8.32 -1.52 8.01
CA ILE A 285 7.70 -2.00 9.25
C ILE A 285 6.94 -3.33 9.02
N GLU A 286 6.19 -3.45 7.93
CA GLU A 286 5.52 -4.71 7.55
C GLU A 286 6.52 -5.84 7.27
N ALA A 287 7.67 -5.56 6.64
CA ALA A 287 8.74 -6.55 6.43
C ALA A 287 9.36 -7.03 7.76
N HIS A 288 9.35 -6.20 8.80
CA HIS A 288 9.75 -6.60 10.14
C HIS A 288 8.69 -7.44 10.87
N ASN A 289 7.48 -7.62 10.31
CA ASN A 289 6.27 -8.17 10.93
C ASN A 289 5.79 -7.32 12.11
N GLU A 290 5.95 -6.01 11.99
CA GLU A 290 5.55 -5.02 12.97
C GLU A 290 4.43 -4.12 12.43
N GLU A 291 3.86 -3.27 13.28
CA GLU A 291 2.69 -2.44 12.98
C GLU A 291 3.04 -0.96 12.95
N ILE A 292 2.35 -0.19 12.09
CA ILE A 292 2.46 1.26 12.02
C ILE A 292 1.06 1.90 12.07
N PHE A 293 0.94 2.97 12.84
CA PHE A 293 -0.29 3.74 12.98
C PHE A 293 -0.02 5.23 12.81
N VAL A 294 -1.10 5.97 12.56
CA VAL A 294 -1.10 7.43 12.50
C VAL A 294 -2.36 7.95 13.17
N GLU A 295 -2.17 8.89 14.08
CA GLU A 295 -3.25 9.70 14.66
C GLU A 295 -2.96 11.17 14.39
N SER A 296 -3.97 11.94 13.97
CA SER A 296 -3.76 13.36 13.69
C SER A 296 -5.06 14.14 13.80
N LYS A 297 -4.89 15.41 14.15
CA LYS A 297 -5.98 16.38 14.21
C LYS A 297 -5.51 17.72 13.65
N VAL A 298 -6.26 18.24 12.68
CA VAL A 298 -5.99 19.54 12.05
C VAL A 298 -5.85 20.64 13.10
N GLY A 299 -4.78 21.42 13.01
CA GLY A 299 -4.44 22.51 13.91
C GLY A 299 -3.88 22.08 15.28
N ILE A 300 -3.64 20.78 15.50
CA ILE A 300 -3.02 20.27 16.74
C ILE A 300 -1.67 19.62 16.43
N GLY A 301 -1.61 18.76 15.39
CA GLY A 301 -0.42 18.03 15.02
C GLY A 301 -0.71 16.57 14.63
N SER A 302 0.36 15.77 14.50
CA SER A 302 0.27 14.36 14.12
C SER A 302 1.17 13.50 15.02
N GLU A 303 0.74 12.28 15.27
CA GLU A 303 1.53 11.21 15.86
C GLU A 303 1.63 10.06 14.87
N PHE A 304 2.86 9.69 14.53
CA PHE A 304 3.16 8.44 13.83
C PHE A 304 3.79 7.48 14.83
N SER A 305 3.26 6.27 14.92
CA SER A 305 3.75 5.27 15.88
C SER A 305 3.96 3.93 15.20
N PHE A 306 5.06 3.25 15.55
CA PHE A 306 5.36 1.91 15.06
C PHE A 306 5.88 1.01 16.19
N SER A 307 5.60 -0.28 16.07
CA SER A 307 6.09 -1.27 17.02
C SER A 307 7.46 -1.80 16.62
N LEU A 308 8.24 -2.27 17.62
CA LEU A 308 9.46 -3.06 17.43
C LEU A 308 9.52 -4.14 18.50
N SER A 309 10.06 -5.29 18.12
CA SER A 309 10.35 -6.37 19.04
C SER A 309 11.64 -6.05 19.84
N ILE A 310 11.58 -6.18 21.16
CA ILE A 310 12.74 -6.04 22.04
C ILE A 310 13.35 -7.40 22.34
N ILE A 311 14.64 -7.38 22.62
CA ILE A 311 15.32 -8.54 23.15
C ILE A 311 15.06 -8.55 24.66
N PRO A 312 14.46 -9.63 25.20
CA PRO A 312 14.31 -9.72 26.64
C PRO A 312 15.67 -9.55 27.30
N SER A 313 15.79 -8.58 28.19
CA SER A 313 16.98 -8.47 29.04
C SER A 313 17.14 -9.81 29.75
N LYS A 314 18.24 -10.51 29.51
CA LYS A 314 18.58 -11.67 30.35
C LYS A 314 18.70 -11.10 31.77
N GLU A 315 17.72 -11.45 32.62
CA GLU A 315 17.90 -11.26 34.06
C GLU A 315 19.14 -12.02 34.47
N ASN A 316 20.17 -11.27 34.92
CA ASN A 316 21.34 -11.83 35.56
C ASN A 316 21.01 -12.22 36.99
#